data_4f19d748293939189a9d00030b0a767e
#
_entry.id   4f19d748293939189a9d00030b0a767e
#
_cell.length_a   1.000
_cell.length_b   1.000
_cell.length_c   1.000
_cell.angle_alpha   90.00
_cell.angle_beta   90.00
_cell.angle_gamma   90.00
#
_symmetry.space_group_name_H-M   'P 1'
#
loop_
_entity.id
_entity.type
_entity.pdbx_description
1 polymer ?
#
loop_
_entity_poly.entity_id
_entity_poly.type
_entity_poly.pdbx_seq_one_letter_code
_entity_poly.pdbx_strand_id
1 'polypeptide(L)'
;YSASCRRVFGSAELGDHEKCRAFVLTERKLLAAYDEEPDHGLTFYYRAAMLGRLYRFMTEEQLFREGFDFGSPRPIAFFPGTFDPFTLSHKGIVRAIRDAGFEVLLAIDEFSWSKRTQPTRIRRRIAAMSVANEFHVHIFPEDFPVNIANPANLRQLRQAFPDRGVSIVVGSDVVANASSYRKPPQPDSIHTFDHVIFRRTEPDAAPADYTCITGHVLELTLPPQLEEISSTRIREAVDANRDVSNLIDPMAQEFIYRRGLYLREPQDKPVLRTEDLAF
;
A
#
# COMPACT_ATOMS: atom_id res chain seq x y z
N TYR A 1 9.46 12.44 -16.18
CA TYR A 1 9.70 11.11 -16.79
C TYR A 1 8.43 10.26 -16.81
N SER A 2 7.75 10.02 -15.66
CA SER A 2 6.59 9.11 -15.60
C SER A 2 5.45 9.51 -16.56
N ALA A 3 5.08 10.81 -16.64
CA ALA A 3 4.04 11.29 -17.55
C ALA A 3 4.39 11.10 -19.02
N SER A 4 5.66 11.33 -19.38
CA SER A 4 6.15 11.14 -20.76
C SER A 4 6.18 9.66 -21.14
N CYS A 5 6.60 8.80 -20.21
CA CYS A 5 6.60 7.36 -20.44
C CYS A 5 5.19 6.80 -20.57
N ARG A 6 4.23 7.19 -19.71
CA ARG A 6 2.81 6.80 -19.85
C ARG A 6 2.25 7.17 -21.23
N ARG A 7 2.57 8.35 -21.72
CA ARG A 7 2.14 8.77 -23.05
C ARG A 7 2.71 7.88 -24.15
N VAL A 8 3.99 7.49 -24.05
CA VAL A 8 4.63 6.60 -25.02
C VAL A 8 4.06 5.21 -24.95
N PHE A 9 3.97 4.61 -23.74
CA PHE A 9 3.51 3.24 -23.56
C PHE A 9 2.01 3.07 -23.76
N GLY A 10 1.20 4.08 -23.43
CA GLY A 10 -0.24 4.09 -23.67
C GLY A 10 -0.64 4.52 -25.08
N SER A 11 0.30 4.85 -25.97
CA SER A 11 -0.01 5.24 -27.35
C SER A 11 -0.35 4.02 -28.20
N ALA A 12 -1.53 4.03 -28.81
CA ALA A 12 -1.94 3.05 -29.82
C ALA A 12 -1.20 3.22 -31.16
N GLU A 13 -0.57 4.38 -31.37
CA GLU A 13 0.14 4.71 -32.60
C GLU A 13 1.56 4.13 -32.64
N LEU A 14 2.14 3.81 -31.49
CA LEU A 14 3.49 3.28 -31.38
C LEU A 14 3.46 1.75 -31.35
N GLY A 15 4.30 1.13 -32.17
CA GLY A 15 4.52 -0.32 -32.13
C GLY A 15 5.33 -0.75 -30.90
N ASP A 16 5.28 -2.04 -30.59
CA ASP A 16 5.94 -2.62 -29.40
C ASP A 16 7.46 -2.39 -29.38
N HIS A 17 8.09 -2.41 -30.55
CA HIS A 17 9.53 -2.13 -30.68
C HIS A 17 9.87 -0.68 -30.27
N GLU A 18 9.04 0.29 -30.66
CA GLU A 18 9.25 1.69 -30.31
C GLU A 18 9.00 1.94 -28.81
N LYS A 19 7.98 1.27 -28.26
CA LYS A 19 7.71 1.28 -26.82
C LYS A 19 8.88 0.69 -26.03
N CYS A 20 9.41 -0.46 -26.42
CA CYS A 20 10.58 -1.08 -25.83
C CYS A 20 11.82 -0.18 -25.90
N ARG A 21 12.04 0.49 -27.05
CA ARG A 21 13.14 1.44 -27.22
C ARG A 21 13.02 2.64 -26.27
N ALA A 22 11.81 3.19 -26.12
CA ALA A 22 11.56 4.28 -25.20
C ALA A 22 11.80 3.86 -23.74
N PHE A 23 11.44 2.64 -23.39
CA PHE A 23 11.72 2.04 -22.11
C PHE A 23 13.22 1.97 -21.82
N VAL A 24 14.00 1.36 -22.70
CA VAL A 24 15.46 1.23 -22.53
C VAL A 24 16.14 2.60 -22.41
N LEU A 25 15.71 3.58 -23.19
CA LEU A 25 16.23 4.93 -23.09
C LEU A 25 15.88 5.62 -21.76
N THR A 26 14.68 5.38 -21.25
CA THR A 26 14.25 5.90 -19.96
C THR A 26 15.02 5.26 -18.82
N GLU A 27 15.19 3.94 -18.85
CA GLU A 27 16.00 3.20 -17.88
C GLU A 27 17.42 3.73 -17.83
N ARG A 28 18.08 3.88 -18.99
CA ARG A 28 19.44 4.43 -19.05
C ARG A 28 19.55 5.83 -18.45
N LYS A 29 18.59 6.72 -18.75
CA LYS A 29 18.56 8.07 -18.18
C LYS A 29 18.33 8.06 -16.67
N LEU A 30 17.50 7.18 -16.18
CA LEU A 30 17.25 7.02 -14.75
C LEU A 30 18.49 6.48 -14.04
N LEU A 31 19.17 5.51 -14.62
CA LEU A 31 20.43 4.96 -14.10
C LEU A 31 21.55 6.01 -14.12
N ALA A 32 21.66 6.81 -15.18
CA ALA A 32 22.66 7.89 -15.24
C ALA A 32 22.40 8.95 -14.16
N ALA A 33 21.15 9.41 -14.01
CA ALA A 33 20.77 10.36 -12.96
C ALA A 33 21.00 9.79 -11.54
N TYR A 34 20.97 8.49 -11.42
CA TYR A 34 21.25 7.77 -10.20
C TYR A 34 22.76 7.68 -9.90
N ASP A 35 23.61 7.48 -10.91
CA ASP A 35 25.06 7.45 -10.76
C ASP A 35 25.65 8.82 -10.32
N GLU A 36 24.89 9.90 -10.49
CA GLU A 36 25.24 11.25 -10.03
C GLU A 36 24.87 11.49 -8.55
N GLU A 37 24.20 10.55 -7.89
CA GLU A 37 23.83 10.68 -6.48
C GLU A 37 25.03 10.51 -5.56
N PRO A 38 25.39 11.52 -4.74
CA PRO A 38 26.62 11.50 -3.94
C PRO A 38 26.54 10.57 -2.71
N ASP A 39 25.36 10.12 -2.31
CA ASP A 39 25.17 9.26 -1.15
C ASP A 39 25.40 7.78 -1.49
N HIS A 40 26.64 7.35 -1.36
CA HIS A 40 27.02 5.96 -1.61
C HIS A 40 26.40 4.96 -0.63
N GLY A 41 25.99 5.38 0.56
CA GLY A 41 25.41 4.51 1.59
C GLY A 41 24.05 3.95 1.20
N LEU A 42 23.26 4.72 0.45
CA LEU A 42 21.94 4.34 -0.01
C LEU A 42 21.92 3.87 -1.48
N THR A 43 23.09 3.79 -2.12
CA THR A 43 23.18 3.50 -3.57
C THR A 43 22.43 2.24 -3.98
N PHE A 44 22.64 1.14 -3.30
CA PHE A 44 21.98 -0.12 -3.61
C PHE A 44 20.46 -0.01 -3.45
N TYR A 45 20.02 0.67 -2.40
CA TYR A 45 18.62 0.87 -2.09
C TYR A 45 17.90 1.70 -3.17
N TYR A 46 18.51 2.80 -3.57
CA TYR A 46 17.98 3.65 -4.64
C TYR A 46 17.91 2.93 -5.99
N ARG A 47 18.88 2.07 -6.31
CA ARG A 47 18.84 1.24 -7.54
C ARG A 47 17.63 0.31 -7.56
N ALA A 48 17.43 -0.43 -6.49
CA ALA A 48 16.28 -1.31 -6.36
C ALA A 48 14.96 -0.53 -6.43
N ALA A 49 14.89 0.62 -5.75
CA ALA A 49 13.75 1.51 -5.77
C ALA A 49 13.44 2.06 -7.18
N MET A 50 14.47 2.41 -7.94
CA MET A 50 14.31 2.90 -9.31
C MET A 50 13.79 1.82 -10.25
N LEU A 51 14.33 0.61 -10.18
CA LEU A 51 13.85 -0.53 -10.97
C LEU A 51 12.40 -0.88 -10.62
N GLY A 52 12.05 -0.88 -9.34
CA GLY A 52 10.68 -1.12 -8.89
C GLY A 52 9.70 -0.04 -9.37
N ARG A 53 10.10 1.24 -9.41
CA ARG A 53 9.30 2.33 -9.97
C ARG A 53 9.07 2.16 -11.46
N LEU A 54 10.09 1.76 -12.18
CA LEU A 54 10.03 1.53 -13.61
C LEU A 54 9.10 0.35 -13.93
N TYR A 55 9.26 -0.75 -13.19
CA TYR A 55 8.37 -1.90 -13.28
C TYR A 55 6.90 -1.51 -13.05
N ARG A 56 6.61 -0.79 -11.95
CA ARG A 56 5.24 -0.33 -11.66
C ARG A 56 4.69 0.58 -12.73
N PHE A 57 5.50 1.48 -13.24
CA PHE A 57 5.09 2.33 -14.34
C PHE A 57 4.65 1.52 -15.56
N MET A 58 5.38 0.47 -15.92
CA MET A 58 5.05 -0.39 -17.05
C MET A 58 3.79 -1.22 -16.79
N THR A 59 3.66 -1.77 -15.59
CA THR A 59 2.53 -2.64 -15.21
C THR A 59 1.26 -1.88 -14.84
N GLU A 60 1.35 -0.58 -14.50
CA GLU A 60 0.16 0.27 -14.30
C GLU A 60 -0.74 0.28 -15.54
N GLU A 61 -0.17 0.42 -16.75
CA GLU A 61 -0.95 0.38 -17.98
C GLU A 61 -1.62 -0.98 -18.19
N GLN A 62 -0.92 -2.06 -17.87
CA GLN A 62 -1.48 -3.41 -17.97
C GLN A 62 -2.58 -3.69 -16.94
N LEU A 63 -2.48 -3.14 -15.72
CA LEU A 63 -3.45 -3.36 -14.65
C LEU A 63 -4.73 -2.53 -14.82
N PHE A 64 -4.59 -1.27 -15.20
CA PHE A 64 -5.71 -0.31 -15.22
C PHE A 64 -6.16 0.07 -16.64
N ARG A 65 -5.40 -0.31 -17.63
CA ARG A 65 -5.65 -0.05 -19.06
C ARG A 65 -5.12 -1.20 -19.88
N GLU A 66 -5.48 -1.26 -21.14
CA GLU A 66 -4.83 -2.14 -22.09
C GLU A 66 -3.37 -1.71 -22.31
N GLY A 67 -2.43 -2.61 -22.15
CA GLY A 67 -1.00 -2.30 -22.21
C GLY A 67 -0.11 -3.52 -22.43
N PHE A 68 1.15 -3.41 -22.04
CA PHE A 68 2.15 -4.47 -22.19
C PHE A 68 1.79 -5.74 -21.43
N ASP A 69 1.93 -6.90 -22.09
CA ASP A 69 1.82 -8.20 -21.44
C ASP A 69 3.19 -8.64 -20.90
N PHE A 70 3.34 -8.67 -19.58
CA PHE A 70 4.54 -9.14 -18.89
C PHE A 70 4.40 -10.55 -18.30
N GLY A 71 3.45 -11.31 -18.76
CA GLY A 71 3.21 -12.67 -18.33
C GLY A 71 1.77 -12.94 -17.88
N SER A 72 1.54 -14.13 -17.33
CA SER A 72 0.21 -14.56 -16.90
C SER A 72 -0.35 -13.63 -15.82
N PRO A 73 -1.59 -13.16 -15.94
CA PRO A 73 -2.21 -12.29 -14.95
C PRO A 73 -2.33 -13.00 -13.60
N ARG A 74 -1.87 -12.33 -12.55
CA ARG A 74 -2.00 -12.80 -11.17
C ARG A 74 -3.34 -12.36 -10.57
N PRO A 75 -3.90 -13.09 -9.61
CA PRO A 75 -5.03 -12.61 -8.83
C PRO A 75 -4.67 -11.32 -8.08
N ILE A 76 -5.66 -10.52 -7.80
CA ILE A 76 -5.51 -9.20 -7.15
C ILE A 76 -5.69 -9.36 -5.64
N ALA A 77 -4.76 -8.81 -4.86
CA ALA A 77 -4.92 -8.59 -3.43
C ALA A 77 -5.12 -7.09 -3.18
N PHE A 78 -6.35 -6.69 -2.91
CA PHE A 78 -6.70 -5.31 -2.58
C PHE A 78 -6.46 -5.07 -1.09
N PHE A 79 -5.48 -4.23 -0.78
CA PHE A 79 -5.04 -3.95 0.59
C PHE A 79 -5.37 -2.51 0.99
N PRO A 80 -6.56 -2.28 1.56
CA PRO A 80 -6.94 -0.97 2.08
C PRO A 80 -6.30 -0.73 3.44
N GLY A 81 -5.90 0.52 3.70
CA GLY A 81 -5.37 0.90 5.00
C GLY A 81 -5.10 2.39 5.13
N THR A 82 -5.05 2.85 6.38
CA THR A 82 -4.74 4.25 6.69
C THR A 82 -3.26 4.57 6.40
N PHE A 83 -2.35 3.64 6.69
CA PHE A 83 -0.90 3.75 6.43
C PHE A 83 -0.28 5.09 6.85
N ASP A 84 -0.42 5.44 8.12
CA ASP A 84 0.02 6.73 8.66
C ASP A 84 1.08 6.61 9.80
N PRO A 85 2.36 6.36 9.45
CA PRO A 85 2.92 6.03 8.13
C PRO A 85 2.82 4.54 7.76
N PHE A 86 3.14 4.23 6.51
CA PHE A 86 3.40 2.87 6.06
C PHE A 86 4.67 2.33 6.73
N THR A 87 4.62 1.13 7.31
CA THR A 87 5.65 0.55 8.19
C THR A 87 6.34 -0.66 7.56
N LEU A 88 7.44 -1.14 8.16
CA LEU A 88 8.05 -2.41 7.76
C LEU A 88 7.12 -3.61 8.01
N SER A 89 6.21 -3.54 8.99
CA SER A 89 5.15 -4.54 9.14
C SER A 89 4.25 -4.60 7.89
N HIS A 90 3.75 -3.45 7.43
CA HIS A 90 2.96 -3.38 6.19
C HIS A 90 3.76 -3.88 4.98
N LYS A 91 5.05 -3.56 4.90
CA LYS A 91 5.94 -4.07 3.83
C LYS A 91 6.10 -5.59 3.91
N GLY A 92 6.19 -6.15 5.11
CA GLY A 92 6.21 -7.59 5.34
C GLY A 92 4.92 -8.27 4.86
N ILE A 93 3.75 -7.68 5.18
CA ILE A 93 2.44 -8.11 4.67
C ILE A 93 2.44 -8.15 3.14
N VAL A 94 2.83 -7.05 2.51
CA VAL A 94 2.91 -6.92 1.04
C VAL A 94 3.78 -8.02 0.43
N ARG A 95 4.94 -8.30 1.01
CA ARG A 95 5.85 -9.36 0.54
C ARG A 95 5.22 -10.74 0.67
N ALA A 96 4.61 -11.05 1.81
CA ALA A 96 3.97 -12.34 2.03
C ALA A 96 2.84 -12.59 1.02
N ILE A 97 2.02 -11.57 0.72
CA ILE A 97 0.94 -11.66 -0.29
C ILE A 97 1.52 -11.86 -1.69
N ARG A 98 2.53 -11.08 -2.05
CA ARG A 98 3.22 -11.20 -3.35
C ARG A 98 3.82 -12.60 -3.53
N ASP A 99 4.47 -13.12 -2.49
CA ASP A 99 5.11 -14.44 -2.51
C ASP A 99 4.07 -15.57 -2.55
N ALA A 100 2.82 -15.31 -2.10
CA ALA A 100 1.66 -16.16 -2.31
C ALA A 100 1.07 -16.06 -3.75
N GLY A 101 1.67 -15.26 -4.64
CA GLY A 101 1.34 -15.23 -6.06
C GLY A 101 0.37 -14.12 -6.50
N PHE A 102 0.12 -13.11 -5.67
CA PHE A 102 -0.80 -12.02 -5.99
C PHE A 102 -0.08 -10.79 -6.58
N GLU A 103 -0.85 -9.99 -7.33
CA GLU A 103 -0.59 -8.56 -7.51
C GLU A 103 -1.21 -7.80 -6.33
N VAL A 104 -0.43 -6.95 -5.67
CA VAL A 104 -0.89 -6.22 -4.50
C VAL A 104 -1.29 -4.80 -4.87
N LEU A 105 -2.51 -4.41 -4.56
CA LEU A 105 -3.01 -3.04 -4.75
C LEU A 105 -3.17 -2.36 -3.39
N LEU A 106 -2.26 -1.44 -3.07
CA LEU A 106 -2.33 -0.64 -1.84
C LEU A 106 -3.30 0.52 -2.02
N ALA A 107 -4.43 0.48 -1.31
CA ALA A 107 -5.42 1.56 -1.31
C ALA A 107 -5.29 2.38 -0.02
N ILE A 108 -4.90 3.64 -0.15
CA ILE A 108 -4.76 4.55 0.98
C ILE A 108 -6.16 5.04 1.35
N ASP A 109 -6.64 4.60 2.53
CA ASP A 109 -7.99 4.91 3.00
C ASP A 109 -8.16 6.40 3.31
N GLU A 110 -9.12 7.03 2.62
CA GLU A 110 -9.54 8.40 2.87
C GLU A 110 -10.64 8.49 3.94
N PHE A 111 -11.31 7.38 4.21
CA PHE A 111 -12.50 7.32 5.06
C PHE A 111 -12.21 7.04 6.54
N SER A 112 -10.96 7.21 6.97
CA SER A 112 -10.60 7.08 8.40
C SER A 112 -11.05 8.31 9.21
N TRP A 113 -12.36 8.46 9.39
CA TRP A 113 -13.03 9.59 10.06
C TRP A 113 -12.60 9.81 11.51
N SER A 114 -12.06 8.78 12.17
CA SER A 114 -11.77 8.79 13.60
C SER A 114 -10.34 9.14 13.96
N LYS A 115 -9.44 9.30 12.99
CA LYS A 115 -8.00 9.50 13.26
C LYS A 115 -7.52 10.81 12.65
N ARG A 116 -6.80 11.61 13.44
CA ARG A 116 -5.99 12.71 12.89
C ARG A 116 -4.79 12.10 12.18
N THR A 117 -4.81 12.10 10.84
CA THR A 117 -3.76 11.53 10.00
C THR A 117 -3.10 12.62 9.17
N GLN A 118 -1.90 12.32 8.67
CA GLN A 118 -1.32 13.13 7.60
C GLN A 118 -2.25 13.12 6.37
N PRO A 119 -2.25 14.19 5.55
CA PRO A 119 -3.03 14.24 4.32
C PRO A 119 -2.79 13.01 3.45
N THR A 120 -3.85 12.51 2.78
CA THR A 120 -3.79 11.30 1.95
C THR A 120 -2.63 11.33 0.95
N ARG A 121 -2.39 12.47 0.30
CA ARG A 121 -1.27 12.64 -0.63
C ARG A 121 0.10 12.37 0.02
N ILE A 122 0.30 12.76 1.27
CA ILE A 122 1.53 12.50 2.02
C ILE A 122 1.66 11.01 2.32
N ARG A 123 0.60 10.38 2.83
CA ARG A 123 0.57 8.95 3.15
C ARG A 123 0.79 8.09 1.91
N ARG A 124 0.18 8.44 0.77
CA ARG A 124 0.42 7.80 -0.53
C ARG A 124 1.88 7.90 -0.95
N ARG A 125 2.49 9.07 -0.78
CA ARG A 125 3.90 9.26 -1.12
C ARG A 125 4.82 8.41 -0.25
N ILE A 126 4.56 8.34 1.05
CA ILE A 126 5.31 7.49 1.99
C ILE A 126 5.15 6.01 1.60
N ALA A 127 3.92 5.55 1.35
CA ALA A 127 3.66 4.17 0.91
C ALA A 127 4.38 3.86 -0.42
N ALA A 128 4.30 4.76 -1.40
CA ALA A 128 4.97 4.60 -2.69
C ALA A 128 6.49 4.50 -2.58
N MET A 129 7.11 5.28 -1.67
CA MET A 129 8.53 5.19 -1.37
C MET A 129 8.86 3.85 -0.71
N SER A 130 8.07 3.44 0.28
CA SER A 130 8.29 2.21 1.05
C SER A 130 8.23 0.95 0.19
N VAL A 131 7.42 0.94 -0.86
CA VAL A 131 7.31 -0.20 -1.77
C VAL A 131 7.99 0.05 -3.12
N ALA A 132 8.87 1.06 -3.21
CA ALA A 132 9.51 1.43 -4.47
C ALA A 132 10.35 0.31 -5.07
N ASN A 133 10.91 -0.56 -4.26
CA ASN A 133 11.72 -1.71 -4.65
C ASN A 133 10.96 -3.04 -4.66
N GLU A 134 9.62 -3.01 -4.56
CA GLU A 134 8.80 -4.22 -4.58
C GLU A 134 8.11 -4.38 -5.95
N PHE A 135 8.36 -5.49 -6.64
CA PHE A 135 7.63 -5.87 -7.84
C PHE A 135 6.24 -6.41 -7.47
N HIS A 136 5.30 -6.37 -8.42
CA HIS A 136 3.92 -6.82 -8.22
C HIS A 136 3.16 -6.08 -7.11
N VAL A 137 3.57 -4.82 -6.85
CA VAL A 137 2.95 -3.95 -5.83
C VAL A 137 2.67 -2.59 -6.44
N HIS A 138 1.43 -2.15 -6.37
CA HIS A 138 0.94 -0.92 -6.99
C HIS A 138 0.17 -0.07 -5.97
N ILE A 139 0.22 1.25 -6.16
CA ILE A 139 -0.61 2.16 -5.39
C ILE A 139 -1.92 2.35 -6.14
N PHE A 140 -3.04 2.02 -5.50
CA PHE A 140 -4.36 2.14 -6.10
C PHE A 140 -4.67 3.60 -6.45
N PRO A 141 -5.31 3.89 -7.61
CA PRO A 141 -5.59 5.26 -8.06
C PRO A 141 -6.45 6.06 -7.06
N GLU A 142 -6.19 7.36 -6.95
CA GLU A 142 -6.95 8.27 -6.07
C GLU A 142 -8.37 8.54 -6.60
N ASP A 143 -8.51 8.61 -7.90
CA ASP A 143 -9.74 8.90 -8.61
C ASP A 143 -10.73 7.72 -8.63
N PHE A 144 -10.36 6.61 -8.01
CA PHE A 144 -11.20 5.43 -7.86
C PHE A 144 -11.31 5.03 -6.38
N PRO A 145 -12.03 5.80 -5.56
CA PRO A 145 -12.11 5.53 -4.13
C PRO A 145 -12.94 4.25 -3.89
N VAL A 146 -12.39 3.34 -3.07
CA VAL A 146 -13.07 2.11 -2.66
C VAL A 146 -13.25 2.09 -1.15
N ASN A 147 -14.50 2.17 -0.72
CA ASN A 147 -14.89 1.86 0.65
C ASN A 147 -15.36 0.40 0.72
N ILE A 148 -14.59 -0.45 1.40
CA ILE A 148 -14.89 -1.88 1.54
C ILE A 148 -16.20 -2.17 2.33
N ALA A 149 -16.75 -1.18 3.02
CA ALA A 149 -18.05 -1.29 3.67
C ALA A 149 -19.23 -1.00 2.72
N ASN A 150 -18.95 -0.56 1.48
CA ASN A 150 -19.96 -0.19 0.48
C ASN A 150 -20.01 -1.23 -0.65
N PRO A 151 -21.09 -2.03 -0.77
CA PRO A 151 -21.22 -3.04 -1.82
C PRO A 151 -21.11 -2.48 -3.25
N ALA A 152 -21.56 -1.24 -3.49
CA ALA A 152 -21.45 -0.62 -4.81
C ALA A 152 -19.97 -0.37 -5.20
N ASN A 153 -19.13 0.09 -4.26
CA ASN A 153 -17.70 0.26 -4.50
C ASN A 153 -17.00 -1.09 -4.72
N LEU A 154 -17.38 -2.11 -3.95
CA LEU A 154 -16.84 -3.45 -4.11
C LEU A 154 -17.23 -4.07 -5.45
N ARG A 155 -18.45 -3.82 -5.93
CA ARG A 155 -18.87 -4.22 -7.29
C ARG A 155 -18.02 -3.56 -8.35
N GLN A 156 -17.78 -2.24 -8.25
CA GLN A 156 -16.91 -1.50 -9.16
C GLN A 156 -15.47 -2.06 -9.14
N LEU A 157 -14.94 -2.37 -7.95
CA LEU A 157 -13.62 -2.99 -7.81
C LEU A 157 -13.55 -4.34 -8.56
N ARG A 158 -14.58 -5.19 -8.41
CA ARG A 158 -14.64 -6.48 -9.13
C ARG A 158 -14.73 -6.27 -10.64
N GLN A 159 -15.50 -5.29 -11.09
CA GLN A 159 -15.65 -4.94 -12.51
C GLN A 159 -14.36 -4.37 -13.13
N ALA A 160 -13.52 -3.72 -12.34
CA ALA A 160 -12.21 -3.25 -12.81
C ALA A 160 -11.24 -4.38 -13.14
N PHE A 161 -11.48 -5.60 -12.62
CA PHE A 161 -10.64 -6.78 -12.83
C PHE A 161 -11.48 -8.02 -13.20
N PRO A 162 -12.18 -8.00 -14.35
CA PRO A 162 -13.17 -9.02 -14.69
C PRO A 162 -12.59 -10.42 -14.83
N ASP A 163 -11.34 -10.53 -15.29
CA ASP A 163 -10.66 -11.78 -15.55
C ASP A 163 -9.71 -12.22 -14.43
N ARG A 164 -9.76 -11.53 -13.29
CA ARG A 164 -8.89 -11.80 -12.13
C ARG A 164 -9.71 -11.97 -10.87
N GLY A 165 -9.36 -12.94 -10.04
CA GLY A 165 -9.89 -13.02 -8.69
C GLY A 165 -9.43 -11.81 -7.87
N VAL A 166 -10.35 -11.20 -7.11
CA VAL A 166 -10.04 -10.09 -6.20
C VAL A 166 -10.23 -10.56 -4.76
N SER A 167 -9.15 -10.56 -4.00
CA SER A 167 -9.14 -10.86 -2.56
C SER A 167 -9.00 -9.56 -1.76
N ILE A 168 -9.72 -9.44 -0.67
CA ILE A 168 -9.60 -8.32 0.27
C ILE A 168 -8.56 -8.67 1.33
N VAL A 169 -7.60 -7.78 1.56
CA VAL A 169 -6.56 -7.97 2.58
C VAL A 169 -6.96 -7.25 3.85
N VAL A 170 -7.03 -7.96 4.95
CA VAL A 170 -7.39 -7.41 6.27
C VAL A 170 -6.64 -8.12 7.40
N GLY A 171 -6.55 -7.47 8.57
CA GLY A 171 -6.16 -8.15 9.81
C GLY A 171 -7.31 -8.96 10.41
N SER A 172 -7.01 -9.99 11.15
CA SER A 172 -8.02 -10.80 11.88
C SER A 172 -8.86 -9.95 12.83
N ASP A 173 -8.25 -8.93 13.44
CA ASP A 173 -8.91 -7.95 14.30
C ASP A 173 -9.98 -7.13 13.58
N VAL A 174 -9.77 -6.84 12.29
CA VAL A 174 -10.75 -6.13 11.44
C VAL A 174 -11.96 -7.01 11.17
N VAL A 175 -11.76 -8.29 10.86
CA VAL A 175 -12.88 -9.23 10.67
C VAL A 175 -13.72 -9.35 11.94
N ALA A 176 -13.07 -9.45 13.09
CA ALA A 176 -13.74 -9.59 14.37
C ALA A 176 -14.51 -8.32 14.81
N ASN A 177 -13.99 -7.14 14.50
CA ASN A 177 -14.45 -5.89 15.12
C ASN A 177 -15.15 -4.90 14.17
N ALA A 178 -14.87 -4.92 12.87
CA ALA A 178 -15.44 -3.93 11.95
C ALA A 178 -16.93 -4.16 11.71
N SER A 179 -17.69 -3.07 11.69
CA SER A 179 -19.14 -3.09 11.48
C SER A 179 -19.56 -3.68 10.14
N SER A 180 -18.70 -3.62 9.13
CA SER A 180 -18.92 -4.21 7.80
C SER A 180 -19.07 -5.73 7.85
N TYR A 181 -18.31 -6.41 8.73
CA TYR A 181 -18.36 -7.86 8.91
C TYR A 181 -19.50 -8.31 9.86
N ARG A 182 -20.01 -7.41 10.67
CA ARG A 182 -21.15 -7.69 11.59
C ARG A 182 -22.51 -7.59 10.92
N LYS A 183 -22.59 -6.96 9.76
CA LYS A 183 -23.81 -6.88 8.96
C LYS A 183 -24.10 -8.22 8.30
N PRO A 184 -25.36 -8.58 8.08
CA PRO A 184 -25.68 -9.79 7.33
C PRO A 184 -25.08 -9.73 5.91
N PRO A 185 -24.61 -10.84 5.36
CA PRO A 185 -24.11 -10.92 3.99
C PRO A 185 -25.18 -10.47 2.99
N GLN A 186 -24.74 -9.68 2.00
CA GLN A 186 -25.57 -9.21 0.89
C GLN A 186 -24.81 -9.43 -0.42
N PRO A 187 -25.47 -9.47 -1.58
CA PRO A 187 -24.79 -9.49 -2.87
C PRO A 187 -23.77 -8.37 -2.96
N ASP A 188 -22.57 -8.69 -3.46
CA ASP A 188 -21.42 -7.78 -3.58
C ASP A 188 -20.90 -7.18 -2.25
N SER A 189 -21.39 -7.64 -1.09
CA SER A 189 -20.82 -7.23 0.19
C SER A 189 -19.44 -7.86 0.40
N ILE A 190 -18.69 -7.34 1.35
CA ILE A 190 -17.32 -7.81 1.67
C ILE A 190 -17.26 -9.32 1.91
N HIS A 191 -18.31 -9.90 2.47
CA HIS A 191 -18.42 -11.33 2.77
C HIS A 191 -18.31 -12.25 1.53
N THR A 192 -18.65 -11.72 0.34
CA THR A 192 -18.65 -12.49 -0.91
C THR A 192 -17.32 -12.47 -1.65
N PHE A 193 -16.33 -11.78 -1.10
CA PHE A 193 -14.98 -11.75 -1.66
C PHE A 193 -14.08 -12.82 -1.05
N ASP A 194 -13.07 -13.23 -1.79
CA ASP A 194 -11.96 -13.94 -1.22
C ASP A 194 -11.17 -13.02 -0.29
N HIS A 195 -10.53 -13.60 0.72
CA HIS A 195 -9.78 -12.84 1.71
C HIS A 195 -8.37 -13.35 1.87
N VAL A 196 -7.45 -12.41 2.08
CA VAL A 196 -6.13 -12.67 2.65
C VAL A 196 -6.12 -12.07 4.05
N ILE A 197 -6.07 -12.90 5.07
CA ILE A 197 -6.20 -12.47 6.47
C ILE A 197 -4.86 -12.62 7.17
N PHE A 198 -4.37 -11.52 7.73
CA PHE A 198 -3.18 -11.55 8.58
C PHE A 198 -3.58 -11.75 10.03
N ARG A 199 -3.14 -12.86 10.59
CA ARG A 199 -3.29 -13.18 11.99
C ARG A 199 -2.06 -12.74 12.76
N ARG A 200 -2.27 -12.00 13.86
CA ARG A 200 -1.22 -11.76 14.85
C ARG A 200 -1.05 -13.03 15.68
N THR A 201 0.20 -13.40 15.94
CA THR A 201 0.54 -14.57 16.74
C THR A 201 0.41 -14.23 18.22
N GLU A 202 -0.81 -14.30 18.74
CA GLU A 202 -1.02 -14.27 20.19
C GLU A 202 -1.02 -15.71 20.70
N PRO A 203 -0.17 -16.06 21.70
CA PRO A 203 0.01 -17.45 22.15
C PRO A 203 -1.27 -18.14 22.61
N ASP A 204 -2.24 -17.37 23.11
CA ASP A 204 -3.49 -17.87 23.71
C ASP A 204 -4.75 -17.43 22.95
N ALA A 205 -4.61 -16.90 21.73
CA ALA A 205 -5.78 -16.46 20.96
C ALA A 205 -6.63 -17.66 20.52
N ALA A 206 -7.92 -17.60 20.79
CA ALA A 206 -8.90 -18.54 20.26
C ALA A 206 -8.81 -18.59 18.72
N PRO A 207 -9.15 -19.73 18.09
CA PRO A 207 -9.26 -19.79 16.63
C PRO A 207 -10.15 -18.65 16.11
N ALA A 208 -9.65 -17.93 15.13
CA ALA A 208 -10.44 -16.83 14.55
C ALA A 208 -11.64 -17.42 13.80
N ASP A 209 -12.81 -16.84 14.00
CA ASP A 209 -14.03 -17.24 13.32
C ASP A 209 -14.23 -16.38 12.07
N TYR A 210 -14.16 -17.02 10.90
CA TYR A 210 -14.37 -16.41 9.59
C TYR A 210 -15.64 -16.92 8.91
N THR A 211 -16.54 -17.55 9.62
CA THR A 211 -17.78 -18.15 9.08
C THR A 211 -18.69 -17.16 8.39
N CYS A 212 -18.54 -15.87 8.68
CA CYS A 212 -19.25 -14.80 7.97
C CYS A 212 -18.74 -14.58 6.51
N ILE A 213 -17.55 -15.10 6.17
CA ILE A 213 -16.97 -14.97 4.82
C ILE A 213 -17.37 -16.18 4.00
N THR A 214 -18.01 -15.95 2.84
CA THR A 214 -18.43 -17.00 1.92
C THR A 214 -17.42 -17.28 0.80
N GLY A 215 -16.47 -16.35 0.59
CA GLY A 215 -15.33 -16.54 -0.30
C GLY A 215 -14.22 -17.39 0.32
N HIS A 216 -13.16 -17.64 -0.43
CA HIS A 216 -11.98 -18.35 0.08
C HIS A 216 -11.20 -17.48 1.06
N VAL A 217 -10.66 -18.10 2.10
CA VAL A 217 -9.80 -17.43 3.09
C VAL A 217 -8.40 -18.04 3.01
N LEU A 218 -7.42 -17.18 2.70
CA LEU A 218 -6.00 -17.46 2.84
C LEU A 218 -5.50 -16.77 4.11
N GLU A 219 -5.11 -17.56 5.10
CA GLU A 219 -4.53 -17.02 6.33
C GLU A 219 -3.00 -16.95 6.22
N LEU A 220 -2.44 -15.80 6.54
CA LEU A 220 -1.00 -15.54 6.55
C LEU A 220 -0.58 -14.97 7.91
N THR A 221 0.66 -15.23 8.28
CA THR A 221 1.28 -14.72 9.51
C THR A 221 2.53 -13.93 9.16
N LEU A 222 2.93 -13.04 10.05
CA LEU A 222 4.20 -12.32 9.96
C LEU A 222 5.21 -12.89 10.95
N PRO A 223 6.51 -12.72 10.68
CA PRO A 223 7.52 -12.91 11.71
C PRO A 223 7.24 -12.01 12.92
N PRO A 224 7.42 -12.52 14.17
CA PRO A 224 7.09 -11.77 15.39
C PRO A 224 7.68 -10.38 15.46
N GLN A 225 8.90 -10.18 14.93
CA GLN A 225 9.58 -8.89 14.91
C GLN A 225 8.83 -7.82 14.09
N LEU A 226 8.06 -8.23 13.09
CA LEU A 226 7.25 -7.33 12.27
C LEU A 226 5.87 -7.08 12.86
N GLU A 227 5.33 -8.01 13.64
CA GLU A 227 4.01 -7.87 14.27
C GLU A 227 3.97 -6.74 15.31
N GLU A 228 5.09 -6.51 15.99
CA GLU A 228 5.23 -5.45 17.01
C GLU A 228 5.32 -4.04 16.43
N ILE A 229 5.54 -3.91 15.12
CA ILE A 229 5.71 -2.62 14.47
C ILE A 229 4.33 -2.01 14.16
N SER A 230 4.06 -0.83 14.72
CA SER A 230 2.83 -0.09 14.45
C SER A 230 3.10 1.35 14.02
N SER A 231 2.18 1.92 13.24
CA SER A 231 2.25 3.32 12.83
C SER A 231 2.23 4.27 14.05
N THR A 232 1.52 3.94 15.10
CA THR A 232 1.48 4.72 16.35
C THR A 232 2.85 4.77 17.01
N ARG A 233 3.51 3.62 17.15
CA ARG A 233 4.88 3.54 17.70
C ARG A 233 5.87 4.40 16.92
N ILE A 234 5.75 4.43 15.59
CA ILE A 234 6.63 5.27 14.74
C ILE A 234 6.35 6.75 14.99
N ARG A 235 5.09 7.19 15.00
CA ARG A 235 4.75 8.58 15.26
C ARG A 235 5.25 9.05 16.62
N GLU A 236 5.08 8.24 17.65
CA GLU A 236 5.59 8.53 19.00
C GLU A 236 7.12 8.57 19.07
N ALA A 237 7.79 7.69 18.35
CA ALA A 237 9.26 7.66 18.30
C ALA A 237 9.82 8.87 17.56
N VAL A 238 9.23 9.26 16.43
CA VAL A 238 9.62 10.47 15.68
C VAL A 238 9.39 11.73 16.53
N ASP A 239 8.24 11.84 17.18
CA ASP A 239 7.91 12.97 18.07
C ASP A 239 8.89 13.08 19.26
N ALA A 240 9.34 11.94 19.77
CA ALA A 240 10.32 11.86 20.85
C ALA A 240 11.78 11.87 20.36
N ASN A 241 12.02 12.16 19.08
CA ASN A 241 13.35 12.17 18.45
C ASN A 241 14.14 10.85 18.66
N ARG A 242 13.44 9.71 18.63
CA ARG A 242 14.04 8.37 18.73
C ARG A 242 14.27 7.79 17.34
N ASP A 243 15.22 6.88 17.25
CA ASP A 243 15.52 6.15 16.04
C ASP A 243 14.34 5.26 15.60
N VAL A 244 13.98 5.34 14.32
CA VAL A 244 12.93 4.54 13.68
C VAL A 244 13.44 3.72 12.49
N SER A 245 14.77 3.63 12.31
CA SER A 245 15.40 2.96 11.16
C SER A 245 14.98 1.48 11.00
N ASN A 246 14.66 0.82 12.12
CA ASN A 246 14.20 -0.57 12.13
C ASN A 246 12.66 -0.72 12.04
N LEU A 247 11.93 0.37 11.89
CA LEU A 247 10.47 0.39 11.91
C LEU A 247 9.86 0.82 10.57
N ILE A 248 10.62 1.57 9.76
CA ILE A 248 10.16 2.15 8.52
C ILE A 248 11.22 2.01 7.41
N ASP A 249 10.76 2.08 6.17
CA ASP A 249 11.65 2.05 5.02
C ASP A 249 12.58 3.28 4.99
N PRO A 250 13.90 3.12 4.68
CA PRO A 250 14.85 4.22 4.69
C PRO A 250 14.47 5.42 3.82
N MET A 251 13.88 5.21 2.63
CA MET A 251 13.43 6.32 1.77
C MET A 251 12.27 7.09 2.40
N ALA A 252 11.36 6.36 3.05
CA ALA A 252 10.24 6.96 3.76
C ALA A 252 10.71 7.70 5.01
N GLN A 253 11.68 7.16 5.75
CA GLN A 253 12.31 7.80 6.91
C GLN A 253 12.95 9.13 6.52
N GLU A 254 13.77 9.15 5.48
CA GLU A 254 14.41 10.36 5.00
C GLU A 254 13.38 11.43 4.60
N PHE A 255 12.34 11.03 3.89
CA PHE A 255 11.25 11.95 3.53
C PHE A 255 10.53 12.51 4.76
N ILE A 256 10.25 11.68 5.77
CA ILE A 256 9.60 12.09 7.01
C ILE A 256 10.47 13.13 7.74
N TYR A 257 11.76 12.87 7.87
CA TYR A 257 12.69 13.76 8.57
C TYR A 257 12.91 15.08 7.83
N ARG A 258 13.14 15.03 6.53
CA ARG A 258 13.30 16.25 5.70
C ARG A 258 12.08 17.15 5.69
N ARG A 259 10.88 16.59 5.90
CA ARG A 259 9.62 17.33 5.91
C ARG A 259 9.12 17.68 7.30
N GLY A 260 9.83 17.26 8.35
CA GLY A 260 9.39 17.46 9.73
C GLY A 260 8.00 16.85 10.02
N LEU A 261 7.68 15.71 9.38
CA LEU A 261 6.39 15.06 9.58
C LEU A 261 6.35 14.35 10.93
N TYR A 262 5.16 14.29 11.54
CA TYR A 262 4.90 13.63 12.82
C TYR A 262 5.61 14.28 14.04
N LEU A 263 6.26 15.41 13.86
CA LEU A 263 6.74 16.22 14.99
C LEU A 263 5.55 16.98 15.58
N ARG A 264 5.42 16.93 16.89
CA ARG A 264 4.55 17.84 17.64
C ARG A 264 5.39 19.06 18.00
N GLU A 265 5.00 20.21 17.54
CA GLU A 265 5.56 21.44 18.06
C GLU A 265 5.05 21.63 19.50
N PRO A 266 5.91 21.61 20.51
CA PRO A 266 5.46 21.69 21.91
C PRO A 266 4.71 22.98 22.25
N GLN A 267 4.81 23.99 21.38
CA GLN A 267 4.32 25.34 21.64
C GLN A 267 2.98 25.65 20.97
N ASP A 268 2.54 24.89 19.97
CA ASP A 268 1.40 25.23 19.12
C ASP A 268 0.17 24.33 19.29
N LYS A 269 0.24 23.36 20.18
CA LYS A 269 -0.91 22.50 20.46
C LYS A 269 -1.30 22.66 21.91
N PRO A 270 -2.29 23.52 22.21
CA PRO A 270 -2.97 23.43 23.50
C PRO A 270 -3.43 21.97 23.62
N VAL A 271 -3.06 21.34 24.72
CA VAL A 271 -3.64 20.03 25.10
C VAL A 271 -5.09 20.33 25.38
N LEU A 272 -5.93 20.29 24.33
CA LEU A 272 -7.38 20.33 24.47
C LEU A 272 -7.75 19.04 25.18
N ARG A 273 -7.91 19.11 26.48
CA ARG A 273 -8.55 18.07 27.27
C ARG A 273 -10.02 18.07 26.91
N THR A 274 -10.65 16.91 27.00
CA THR A 274 -12.10 16.77 26.76
C THR A 274 -12.91 17.76 27.60
N GLU A 275 -12.37 18.19 28.75
CA GLU A 275 -12.91 19.20 29.66
C GLU A 275 -12.90 20.63 29.07
N ASP A 276 -11.99 20.89 28.11
CA ASP A 276 -11.88 22.23 27.45
C ASP A 276 -12.84 22.36 26.25
N LEU A 277 -13.55 21.27 25.89
CA LEU A 277 -14.53 21.24 24.81
C LEU A 277 -15.99 21.31 25.30
N ALA A 278 -16.21 21.52 26.58
CA ALA A 278 -17.55 21.75 27.11
C ALA A 278 -18.01 23.15 26.73
N PHE A 279 -18.87 23.24 25.70
CA PHE A 279 -19.70 24.41 25.43
C PHE A 279 -21.06 24.25 26.09
#